data_65e85d1d7a8d181f568bcfd1a486f49a
#
_entry.id   65e85d1d7a8d181f568bcfd1a486f49a
#
_cell.length_a   1.000
_cell.length_b   1.000
_cell.length_c   1.000
_cell.angle_alpha   90.00
_cell.angle_beta   90.00
_cell.angle_gamma   90.00
#
_symmetry.space_group_name_H-M   'P 1'
#
loop_
_entity.id
_entity.type
_entity.pdbx_description
1 polymer ?
#
loop_
_entity_poly.entity_id
_entity_poly.type
_entity_poly.pdbx_seq_one_letter_code
_entity_poly.pdbx_strand_id
1 'polypeptide(L)'
;MTSSAAPRIACSLAPTAEHARVFNIQRYSLNDGAGIRTLVFFKGCPLHCPWCSNPESRSRDAVFVRREARCIHCANCAQDVDECPSGAYQRMGDDYTQETLLAEVMKDEVFFRVSGGGVTLSGGEVLSQAGFATRFLATLKSLGIATAIETSGHGKQDALLEMARHCDEVLYDFKIMDAARAHAITGINLTRVLDNFAALYAQASASTQLTPRLIPRLPLIPGYTMDMDNLVRVLDFLAPYGLSELHLLPFHQYGAGKYGLVGIDYALGDLEPPDEQALAPFVERARAAGYRVTVGG
;
A
#
# COMPACT_ATOMS: atom_id res chain seq x y z
N MET A 1 -15.22 -0.83 -34.38
CA MET A 1 -14.96 0.41 -33.65
C MET A 1 -15.51 0.20 -32.26
N THR A 2 -14.67 -0.26 -31.34
CA THR A 2 -15.06 -0.50 -29.93
C THR A 2 -14.86 0.82 -29.19
N SER A 3 -15.99 1.52 -28.94
CA SER A 3 -15.99 2.68 -28.05
C SER A 3 -15.64 2.21 -26.63
N SER A 4 -14.42 2.47 -26.21
CA SER A 4 -14.01 2.38 -24.80
C SER A 4 -14.77 3.48 -24.06
N ALA A 5 -15.87 3.14 -23.40
CA ALA A 5 -16.56 4.07 -22.54
C ALA A 5 -15.65 4.40 -21.36
N ALA A 6 -15.32 5.66 -21.16
CA ALA A 6 -14.56 6.13 -20.01
C ALA A 6 -15.28 5.71 -18.72
N PRO A 7 -14.54 5.33 -17.65
CA PRO A 7 -15.14 4.93 -16.39
C PRO A 7 -16.00 6.07 -15.81
N ARG A 8 -17.22 5.75 -15.39
CA ARG A 8 -18.10 6.72 -14.71
C ARG A 8 -17.62 6.94 -13.29
N ILE A 9 -17.44 8.20 -12.90
CA ILE A 9 -17.16 8.60 -11.53
C ILE A 9 -18.51 8.82 -10.83
N ALA A 10 -18.84 8.00 -9.85
CA ALA A 10 -20.02 8.25 -9.03
C ALA A 10 -19.71 9.35 -8.00
N CYS A 11 -20.57 10.36 -7.96
CA CYS A 11 -20.54 11.34 -6.87
C CYS A 11 -21.04 10.63 -5.60
N SER A 12 -20.13 10.28 -4.71
CA SER A 12 -20.44 9.74 -3.38
C SER A 12 -19.90 10.68 -2.31
N LEU A 13 -20.40 10.53 -1.09
CA LEU A 13 -19.97 11.29 0.07
C LEU A 13 -18.44 11.28 0.17
N ALA A 14 -17.83 12.45 0.35
CA ALA A 14 -16.40 12.54 0.61
C ALA A 14 -16.06 11.67 1.83
N PRO A 15 -14.94 10.90 1.79
CA PRO A 15 -14.52 10.14 2.97
C PRO A 15 -14.38 11.08 4.15
N THR A 16 -15.18 10.82 5.18
CA THR A 16 -15.17 11.56 6.45
C THR A 16 -14.36 10.76 7.46
N ALA A 17 -14.16 11.33 8.65
CA ALA A 17 -13.64 10.55 9.75
C ALA A 17 -14.56 9.35 10.12
N GLU A 18 -15.81 9.34 9.70
CA GLU A 18 -16.82 8.29 10.00
C GLU A 18 -16.85 7.18 8.97
N HIS A 19 -16.49 7.46 7.71
CA HIS A 19 -16.53 6.51 6.61
C HIS A 19 -15.20 6.47 5.87
N ALA A 20 -14.77 5.27 5.51
CA ALA A 20 -13.62 5.05 4.63
C ALA A 20 -14.04 4.38 3.33
N ARG A 21 -13.32 4.69 2.27
CA ARG A 21 -13.44 3.98 1.01
C ARG A 21 -12.34 2.94 0.90
N VAL A 22 -12.76 1.68 0.85
CA VAL A 22 -11.90 0.50 0.74
C VAL A 22 -12.17 -0.17 -0.60
N PHE A 23 -11.13 -0.50 -1.36
CA PHE A 23 -11.32 -1.15 -2.67
C PHE A 23 -11.01 -2.65 -2.67
N ASN A 24 -10.31 -3.11 -1.64
CA ASN A 24 -10.02 -4.54 -1.48
C ASN A 24 -9.77 -4.88 0.00
N ILE A 25 -10.13 -6.09 0.38
CA ILE A 25 -9.74 -6.71 1.65
C ILE A 25 -9.11 -8.06 1.29
N GLN A 26 -7.80 -8.17 1.47
CA GLN A 26 -7.05 -9.39 1.19
C GLN A 26 -6.79 -10.14 2.48
N ARG A 27 -7.23 -11.41 2.51
CA ARG A 27 -7.08 -12.28 3.67
C ARG A 27 -5.84 -13.15 3.55
N TYR A 28 -5.35 -13.61 4.69
CA TYR A 28 -4.29 -14.61 4.77
C TYR A 28 -2.97 -14.17 4.14
N SER A 29 -2.58 -12.90 4.32
CA SER A 29 -1.24 -12.44 3.92
C SER A 29 -0.19 -12.85 4.94
N LEU A 30 1.01 -13.20 4.46
CA LEU A 30 2.14 -13.67 5.25
C LEU A 30 3.34 -12.72 5.19
N ASN A 31 3.27 -11.68 4.36
CA ASN A 31 4.43 -10.84 4.04
C ASN A 31 4.25 -9.35 4.43
N ASP A 32 3.08 -8.97 4.93
CA ASP A 32 2.73 -7.58 5.19
C ASP A 32 2.67 -7.27 6.70
N GLY A 33 3.63 -7.78 7.45
CA GLY A 33 3.77 -7.71 8.89
C GLY A 33 3.89 -9.08 9.54
N ALA A 34 4.02 -9.10 10.87
CA ALA A 34 4.17 -10.34 11.62
C ALA A 34 2.88 -11.17 11.65
N GLY A 35 3.01 -12.50 11.55
CA GLY A 35 1.90 -13.45 11.61
C GLY A 35 1.02 -13.45 10.36
N ILE A 36 -0.17 -14.03 10.46
CA ILE A 36 -1.16 -14.03 9.39
C ILE A 36 -1.95 -12.72 9.46
N ARG A 37 -2.00 -11.99 8.34
CA ARG A 37 -2.59 -10.64 8.27
C ARG A 37 -3.81 -10.59 7.37
N THR A 38 -4.75 -9.72 7.72
CA THR A 38 -5.77 -9.23 6.80
C THR A 38 -5.39 -7.82 6.38
N LEU A 39 -5.20 -7.61 5.07
CA LEU A 39 -4.90 -6.29 4.51
C LEU A 39 -6.18 -5.59 4.13
N VAL A 40 -6.30 -4.34 4.54
CA VAL A 40 -7.37 -3.43 4.14
C VAL A 40 -6.79 -2.37 3.23
N PHE A 41 -7.23 -2.35 1.97
CA PHE A 41 -6.73 -1.46 0.94
C PHE A 41 -7.62 -0.23 0.76
N PHE A 42 -7.17 0.90 1.28
CA PHE A 42 -7.85 2.19 1.16
C PHE A 42 -7.66 2.82 -0.22
N LYS A 43 -8.67 3.53 -0.72
CA LYS A 43 -8.56 4.37 -1.90
C LYS A 43 -7.96 5.74 -1.56
N GLY A 44 -7.34 6.33 -2.57
CA GLY A 44 -6.67 7.63 -2.51
C GLY A 44 -5.16 7.48 -2.37
N CYS A 45 -4.44 7.93 -3.40
CA CYS A 45 -2.99 8.04 -3.38
C CYS A 45 -2.58 9.31 -4.12
N PRO A 46 -1.80 10.21 -3.50
CA PRO A 46 -1.33 11.40 -4.17
C PRO A 46 -0.19 11.12 -5.16
N LEU A 47 0.31 9.87 -5.19
CA LEU A 47 1.43 9.46 -6.02
C LEU A 47 0.97 8.83 -7.34
N HIS A 48 1.86 8.84 -8.32
CA HIS A 48 1.61 8.26 -9.66
C HIS A 48 2.73 7.34 -10.12
N CYS A 49 3.27 6.54 -9.18
CA CYS A 49 4.36 5.59 -9.47
C CYS A 49 4.04 4.74 -10.71
N PRO A 50 4.93 4.65 -11.72
CA PRO A 50 4.69 3.85 -12.93
C PRO A 50 4.50 2.36 -12.64
N TRP A 51 5.12 1.85 -11.58
CA TRP A 51 5.06 0.44 -11.15
C TRP A 51 3.95 0.15 -10.13
N CYS A 52 2.95 1.02 -9.98
CA CYS A 52 1.92 0.86 -8.97
C CYS A 52 1.13 -0.45 -9.18
N SER A 53 1.07 -1.30 -8.16
CA SER A 53 0.28 -2.55 -8.21
C SER A 53 -1.22 -2.32 -8.07
N ASN A 54 -1.63 -1.10 -7.66
CA ASN A 54 -3.03 -0.76 -7.37
C ASN A 54 -3.45 0.56 -8.04
N PRO A 55 -3.44 0.64 -9.40
CA PRO A 55 -3.80 1.88 -10.11
C PRO A 55 -5.24 2.33 -9.80
N GLU A 56 -6.13 1.39 -9.48
CA GLU A 56 -7.51 1.63 -9.04
C GLU A 56 -7.62 2.40 -7.73
N SER A 57 -6.55 2.44 -6.94
CA SER A 57 -6.52 3.16 -5.66
C SER A 57 -6.20 4.64 -5.78
N ARG A 58 -5.68 5.12 -6.92
CA ARG A 58 -5.20 6.51 -7.06
C ARG A 58 -6.29 7.54 -6.78
N SER A 59 -7.47 7.38 -7.37
CA SER A 59 -8.62 8.22 -7.02
C SER A 59 -9.22 7.80 -5.67
N ARG A 60 -9.72 8.76 -4.92
CA ARG A 60 -10.56 8.49 -3.74
C ARG A 60 -11.96 8.02 -4.11
N ASP A 61 -12.43 8.38 -5.29
CA ASP A 61 -13.76 8.01 -5.74
C ASP A 61 -13.85 6.54 -6.13
N ALA A 62 -15.04 5.96 -5.96
CA ALA A 62 -15.30 4.64 -6.49
C ALA A 62 -15.15 4.66 -8.02
N VAL A 63 -14.54 3.60 -8.55
CA VAL A 63 -14.39 3.42 -10.00
C VAL A 63 -15.25 2.26 -10.44
N PHE A 64 -15.99 2.44 -11.53
CA PHE A 64 -16.78 1.38 -12.14
C PHE A 64 -16.00 0.79 -13.30
N VAL A 65 -15.82 -0.52 -13.28
CA VAL A 65 -15.02 -1.26 -14.26
C VAL A 65 -15.86 -2.36 -14.89
N ARG A 66 -15.55 -2.71 -16.14
CA ARG A 66 -16.10 -3.88 -16.80
C ARG A 66 -15.02 -4.93 -16.98
N ARG A 67 -15.23 -6.12 -16.42
CA ARG A 67 -14.36 -7.26 -16.64
C ARG A 67 -14.81 -8.00 -17.91
N GLU A 68 -14.08 -7.82 -18.99
CA GLU A 68 -14.41 -8.43 -20.29
C GLU A 68 -14.55 -9.96 -20.22
N ALA A 69 -13.71 -10.64 -19.46
CA ALA A 69 -13.77 -12.08 -19.27
C ALA A 69 -15.09 -12.59 -18.62
N ARG A 70 -15.86 -11.70 -18.01
CA ARG A 70 -17.18 -12.01 -17.42
C ARG A 70 -18.33 -11.46 -18.26
N CYS A 71 -18.04 -10.61 -19.25
CA CYS A 71 -19.08 -9.95 -20.04
C CYS A 71 -19.71 -10.93 -21.02
N ILE A 72 -21.04 -11.06 -20.95
CA ILE A 72 -21.83 -11.88 -21.87
C ILE A 72 -22.38 -11.10 -23.07
N HIS A 73 -21.95 -9.85 -23.24
CA HIS A 73 -22.29 -8.96 -24.34
C HIS A 73 -23.82 -8.86 -24.61
N CYS A 74 -24.59 -8.57 -23.53
CA CYS A 74 -26.02 -8.41 -23.60
C CYS A 74 -26.44 -7.37 -24.68
N ALA A 75 -27.50 -7.65 -25.43
CA ALA A 75 -28.02 -6.75 -26.45
C ALA A 75 -28.45 -5.38 -25.88
N ASN A 76 -29.00 -5.36 -24.68
CA ASN A 76 -29.39 -4.16 -23.93
C ASN A 76 -28.55 -4.06 -22.64
N CYS A 77 -27.30 -3.62 -22.78
CA CYS A 77 -26.42 -3.48 -21.64
C CYS A 77 -26.73 -2.18 -20.87
N ALA A 78 -27.17 -2.31 -19.63
CA ALA A 78 -27.44 -1.18 -18.74
C ALA A 78 -26.17 -0.43 -18.32
N GLN A 79 -24.99 -1.09 -18.40
CA GLN A 79 -23.70 -0.59 -17.89
C GLN A 79 -23.79 -0.22 -16.41
N ASP A 80 -24.53 -0.99 -15.66
CA ASP A 80 -24.78 -0.81 -14.25
C ASP A 80 -24.38 -2.06 -13.45
N VAL A 81 -23.90 -1.87 -12.21
CA VAL A 81 -23.41 -2.96 -11.36
C VAL A 81 -24.56 -3.84 -10.89
N ASP A 82 -25.68 -3.24 -10.49
CA ASP A 82 -26.82 -3.94 -9.91
C ASP A 82 -27.66 -4.64 -11.00
N GLU A 83 -27.64 -4.10 -12.23
CA GLU A 83 -28.37 -4.64 -13.37
C GLU A 83 -27.55 -5.59 -14.25
N CYS A 84 -26.24 -5.76 -14.00
CA CYS A 84 -25.38 -6.62 -14.79
C CYS A 84 -25.56 -8.11 -14.45
N PRO A 85 -26.22 -8.93 -15.29
CA PRO A 85 -26.57 -10.31 -14.94
C PRO A 85 -25.36 -11.25 -14.80
N SER A 86 -24.22 -10.90 -15.42
CA SER A 86 -22.98 -11.68 -15.34
C SER A 86 -22.02 -11.18 -14.25
N GLY A 87 -22.33 -10.06 -13.58
CA GLY A 87 -21.40 -9.40 -12.65
C GLY A 87 -20.11 -8.89 -13.31
N ALA A 88 -20.15 -8.67 -14.63
CA ALA A 88 -19.02 -8.10 -15.36
C ALA A 88 -18.77 -6.64 -14.98
N TYR A 89 -19.82 -5.86 -14.73
CA TYR A 89 -19.69 -4.54 -14.14
C TYR A 89 -19.46 -4.66 -12.63
N GLN A 90 -18.44 -3.99 -12.14
CA GLN A 90 -18.06 -4.01 -10.75
C GLN A 90 -17.74 -2.60 -10.27
N ARG A 91 -18.11 -2.31 -9.03
CA ARG A 91 -17.66 -1.13 -8.31
C ARG A 91 -16.35 -1.47 -7.57
N MET A 92 -15.34 -0.62 -7.71
CA MET A 92 -14.09 -0.70 -6.97
C MET A 92 -14.02 0.48 -6.01
N GLY A 93 -14.23 0.20 -4.75
CA GLY A 93 -14.29 1.18 -3.67
C GLY A 93 -15.66 1.25 -3.02
N ASP A 94 -15.81 0.47 -1.94
CA ASP A 94 -17.00 0.44 -1.10
C ASP A 94 -16.79 1.31 0.13
N ASP A 95 -17.89 1.89 0.63
CA ASP A 95 -17.87 2.73 1.81
C ASP A 95 -18.10 1.87 3.05
N TYR A 96 -17.19 1.96 4.01
CA TYR A 96 -17.25 1.24 5.28
C TYR A 96 -17.34 2.22 6.45
N THR A 97 -18.21 1.93 7.41
CA THR A 97 -18.14 2.51 8.76
C THR A 97 -17.09 1.76 9.60
N GLN A 98 -16.75 2.27 10.79
CA GLN A 98 -15.87 1.57 11.73
C GLN A 98 -16.42 0.18 12.06
N GLU A 99 -17.73 0.07 12.33
CA GLU A 99 -18.40 -1.17 12.73
C GLU A 99 -18.43 -2.18 11.60
N THR A 100 -18.76 -1.77 10.37
CA THR A 100 -18.86 -2.68 9.24
C THR A 100 -17.48 -3.20 8.82
N LEU A 101 -16.45 -2.36 8.86
CA LEU A 101 -15.09 -2.79 8.57
C LEU A 101 -14.55 -3.72 9.67
N LEU A 102 -14.84 -3.41 10.94
CA LEU A 102 -14.46 -4.26 12.06
C LEU A 102 -15.11 -5.64 11.93
N ALA A 103 -16.41 -5.72 11.68
CA ALA A 103 -17.11 -6.98 11.49
C ALA A 103 -16.50 -7.80 10.32
N GLU A 104 -16.02 -7.12 9.28
CA GLU A 104 -15.40 -7.79 8.13
C GLU A 104 -14.03 -8.39 8.47
N VAL A 105 -13.15 -7.64 9.13
CA VAL A 105 -11.79 -8.14 9.47
C VAL A 105 -11.82 -9.15 10.63
N MET A 106 -12.76 -9.06 11.54
CA MET A 106 -12.91 -9.99 12.66
C MET A 106 -13.35 -11.40 12.23
N LYS A 107 -13.78 -11.60 10.99
CA LYS A 107 -13.96 -12.94 10.43
C LYS A 107 -12.67 -13.78 10.43
N ASP A 108 -11.52 -13.11 10.50
CA ASP A 108 -10.20 -13.74 10.49
C ASP A 108 -9.55 -13.80 11.89
N GLU A 109 -10.27 -13.44 12.95
CA GLU A 109 -9.76 -13.35 14.32
C GLU A 109 -9.02 -14.63 14.78
N VAL A 110 -9.51 -15.79 14.39
CA VAL A 110 -8.89 -17.08 14.74
C VAL A 110 -7.45 -17.16 14.22
N PHE A 111 -7.19 -16.66 13.01
CA PHE A 111 -5.84 -16.64 12.44
C PHE A 111 -4.95 -15.63 13.16
N PHE A 112 -5.48 -14.50 13.54
CA PHE A 112 -4.73 -13.48 14.30
C PHE A 112 -4.26 -14.03 15.64
N ARG A 113 -5.16 -14.68 16.39
CA ARG A 113 -4.85 -15.24 17.71
C ARG A 113 -3.81 -16.37 17.66
N VAL A 114 -3.90 -17.25 16.65
CA VAL A 114 -2.99 -18.41 16.52
C VAL A 114 -1.60 -17.99 16.04
N SER A 115 -1.50 -16.99 15.16
CA SER A 115 -0.24 -16.61 14.53
C SER A 115 0.45 -15.39 15.18
N GLY A 116 -0.22 -14.69 16.09
CA GLY A 116 0.22 -13.37 16.55
C GLY A 116 0.07 -12.28 15.48
N GLY A 117 -0.70 -12.56 14.42
CA GLY A 117 -0.97 -11.64 13.33
C GLY A 117 -2.09 -10.63 13.65
N GLY A 118 -2.65 -10.01 12.61
CA GLY A 118 -3.69 -9.00 12.79
C GLY A 118 -4.06 -8.29 11.50
N VAL A 119 -4.24 -6.98 11.56
CA VAL A 119 -4.68 -6.16 10.43
C VAL A 119 -3.57 -5.22 9.98
N THR A 120 -3.35 -5.17 8.67
CA THR A 120 -2.48 -4.17 8.03
C THR A 120 -3.31 -3.24 7.17
N LEU A 121 -3.20 -1.94 7.41
CA LEU A 121 -3.83 -0.92 6.58
C LEU A 121 -2.87 -0.49 5.48
N SER A 122 -3.31 -0.62 4.24
CA SER A 122 -2.54 -0.38 3.02
C SER A 122 -3.42 0.29 1.95
N GLY A 123 -3.12 0.08 0.68
CA GLY A 123 -3.97 0.47 -0.45
C GLY A 123 -3.30 1.42 -1.41
N GLY A 124 -3.80 2.64 -1.52
CA GLY A 124 -3.10 3.75 -2.17
C GLY A 124 -2.04 4.32 -1.23
N GLU A 125 -2.39 5.37 -0.50
CA GLU A 125 -1.61 5.87 0.63
C GLU A 125 -2.54 5.97 1.85
N VAL A 126 -2.26 5.22 2.91
CA VAL A 126 -3.10 5.14 4.10
C VAL A 126 -3.34 6.52 4.73
N LEU A 127 -2.36 7.42 4.66
CA LEU A 127 -2.47 8.79 5.13
C LEU A 127 -3.50 9.64 4.37
N SER A 128 -3.97 9.18 3.21
CA SER A 128 -5.06 9.83 2.49
C SER A 128 -6.41 9.74 3.23
N GLN A 129 -6.56 8.77 4.12
CA GLN A 129 -7.75 8.57 4.96
C GLN A 129 -7.38 8.47 6.45
N ALA A 130 -6.37 9.24 6.88
CA ALA A 130 -5.74 9.15 8.19
C ALA A 130 -6.74 9.21 9.36
N GLY A 131 -7.73 10.09 9.32
CA GLY A 131 -8.69 10.24 10.42
C GLY A 131 -9.52 8.98 10.69
N PHE A 132 -9.93 8.25 9.67
CA PHE A 132 -10.60 6.95 9.80
C PHE A 132 -9.60 5.87 10.23
N ALA A 133 -8.48 5.78 9.53
CA ALA A 133 -7.46 4.76 9.76
C ALA A 133 -6.94 4.78 11.21
N THR A 134 -6.65 5.97 11.75
CA THR A 134 -6.19 6.13 13.14
C THR A 134 -7.19 5.56 14.15
N ARG A 135 -8.48 5.90 14.01
CA ARG A 135 -9.51 5.37 14.92
C ARG A 135 -9.71 3.87 14.76
N PHE A 136 -9.62 3.37 13.53
CA PHE A 136 -9.76 1.95 13.28
C PHE A 136 -8.61 1.14 13.92
N LEU A 137 -7.38 1.62 13.79
CA LEU A 137 -6.21 1.03 14.46
C LEU A 137 -6.35 1.08 15.99
N ALA A 138 -6.82 2.20 16.54
CA ALA A 138 -7.08 2.33 17.98
C ALA A 138 -8.10 1.30 18.48
N THR A 139 -9.18 1.09 17.71
CA THR A 139 -10.19 0.07 18.01
C THR A 139 -9.61 -1.34 17.97
N LEU A 140 -8.87 -1.70 16.91
CA LEU A 140 -8.21 -3.01 16.80
C LEU A 140 -7.26 -3.26 17.96
N LYS A 141 -6.43 -2.27 18.30
CA LYS A 141 -5.48 -2.35 19.42
C LYS A 141 -6.20 -2.55 20.75
N SER A 142 -7.32 -1.89 20.99
CA SER A 142 -8.14 -2.07 22.20
C SER A 142 -8.72 -3.47 22.33
N LEU A 143 -8.90 -4.19 21.21
CA LEU A 143 -9.35 -5.59 21.13
C LEU A 143 -8.20 -6.58 21.21
N GLY A 144 -6.94 -6.12 21.34
CA GLY A 144 -5.76 -6.98 21.38
C GLY A 144 -5.38 -7.57 20.03
N ILE A 145 -5.81 -6.96 18.93
CA ILE A 145 -5.44 -7.34 17.57
C ILE A 145 -4.20 -6.55 17.16
N ALA A 146 -3.17 -7.25 16.68
CA ALA A 146 -1.94 -6.61 16.21
C ALA A 146 -2.21 -5.75 14.96
N THR A 147 -1.57 -4.59 14.91
CA THR A 147 -1.84 -3.54 13.93
C THR A 147 -0.59 -3.16 13.16
N ALA A 148 -0.72 -2.97 11.86
CA ALA A 148 0.35 -2.45 11.02
C ALA A 148 -0.20 -1.48 9.97
N ILE A 149 0.69 -0.64 9.44
CA ILE A 149 0.42 0.18 8.27
C ILE A 149 1.53 0.03 7.24
N GLU A 150 1.15 0.17 5.97
CA GLU A 150 2.06 0.37 4.86
C GLU A 150 1.93 1.81 4.36
N THR A 151 3.03 2.52 4.28
CA THR A 151 3.02 3.93 3.86
C THR A 151 4.31 4.31 3.14
N SER A 152 4.18 5.22 2.19
CA SER A 152 5.33 5.94 1.62
C SER A 152 5.80 7.11 2.50
N GLY A 153 5.09 7.39 3.58
CA GLY A 153 5.32 8.57 4.41
C GLY A 153 4.96 9.90 3.75
N HIS A 154 4.39 9.89 2.55
CA HIS A 154 4.04 11.11 1.82
C HIS A 154 2.70 11.67 2.25
N GLY A 155 2.63 12.17 3.48
CA GLY A 155 1.44 12.76 4.09
C GLY A 155 1.78 13.82 5.13
N LYS A 156 0.77 14.24 5.89
CA LYS A 156 0.97 15.16 7.02
C LYS A 156 1.66 14.43 8.17
N GLN A 157 2.70 15.03 8.72
CA GLN A 157 3.50 14.44 9.81
C GLN A 157 2.66 14.14 11.03
N ASP A 158 1.86 15.09 11.50
CA ASP A 158 1.03 14.90 12.69
C ASP A 158 0.06 13.72 12.53
N ALA A 159 -0.50 13.54 11.32
CA ALA A 159 -1.39 12.43 11.04
C ALA A 159 -0.65 11.07 11.05
N LEU A 160 0.57 11.02 10.52
CA LEU A 160 1.42 9.83 10.58
C LEU A 160 1.78 9.48 12.02
N LEU A 161 2.23 10.46 12.80
CA LEU A 161 2.64 10.25 14.19
C LEU A 161 1.48 9.81 15.07
N GLU A 162 0.30 10.40 14.87
CA GLU A 162 -0.90 9.99 15.61
C GLU A 162 -1.34 8.56 15.25
N MET A 163 -1.33 8.22 13.96
CA MET A 163 -1.65 6.87 13.49
C MET A 163 -0.67 5.83 14.06
N ALA A 164 0.62 6.14 14.04
CA ALA A 164 1.68 5.26 14.49
C ALA A 164 1.61 4.88 15.98
N ARG A 165 0.99 5.71 16.83
CA ARG A 165 0.74 5.39 18.25
C ARG A 165 -0.16 4.16 18.43
N HIS A 166 -0.93 3.84 17.41
CA HIS A 166 -1.84 2.69 17.41
C HIS A 166 -1.32 1.53 16.56
N CYS A 167 -0.06 1.59 16.09
CA CYS A 167 0.58 0.54 15.33
C CYS A 167 1.58 -0.26 16.17
N ASP A 168 1.66 -1.55 15.91
CA ASP A 168 2.74 -2.40 16.38
C ASP A 168 3.89 -2.41 15.37
N GLU A 169 3.57 -2.24 14.07
CA GLU A 169 4.54 -2.19 12.99
C GLU A 169 4.20 -1.09 11.97
N VAL A 170 5.24 -0.47 11.41
CA VAL A 170 5.12 0.43 10.25
C VAL A 170 6.07 -0.04 9.16
N LEU A 171 5.50 -0.50 8.06
CA LEU A 171 6.21 -0.85 6.83
C LEU A 171 6.35 0.44 6.02
N TYR A 172 7.59 0.96 5.95
CA TYR A 172 7.86 2.28 5.39
C TYR A 172 8.60 2.20 4.05
N ASP A 173 7.98 2.65 3.00
CA ASP A 173 8.47 2.51 1.64
C ASP A 173 9.37 3.67 1.22
N PHE A 174 10.67 3.44 1.13
CA PHE A 174 11.59 4.30 0.38
C PHE A 174 11.52 3.94 -1.10
N LYS A 175 11.54 4.96 -1.96
CA LYS A 175 11.41 4.71 -3.41
C LYS A 175 12.65 5.25 -4.13
N ILE A 176 12.67 6.50 -4.53
CA ILE A 176 13.77 7.15 -5.23
C ILE A 176 14.40 8.18 -4.29
N MET A 177 15.71 8.07 -4.03
CA MET A 177 16.46 8.92 -3.10
C MET A 177 17.12 10.13 -3.79
N ASP A 178 16.75 10.41 -5.01
CA ASP A 178 17.04 11.67 -5.71
C ASP A 178 15.77 12.51 -5.76
N ALA A 179 15.79 13.71 -5.20
CA ALA A 179 14.61 14.54 -5.01
C ALA A 179 13.96 14.96 -6.34
N ALA A 180 14.75 15.28 -7.34
CA ALA A 180 14.24 15.71 -8.65
C ALA A 180 13.60 14.52 -9.39
N ARG A 181 14.28 13.36 -9.41
CA ARG A 181 13.76 12.13 -10.00
C ARG A 181 12.52 11.61 -9.25
N ALA A 182 12.54 11.64 -7.92
CA ALA A 182 11.40 11.20 -7.10
C ALA A 182 10.15 12.03 -7.43
N HIS A 183 10.28 13.34 -7.50
CA HIS A 183 9.18 14.22 -7.85
C HIS A 183 8.70 13.99 -9.29
N ALA A 184 9.62 13.96 -10.26
CA ALA A 184 9.27 13.81 -11.68
C ALA A 184 8.59 12.46 -11.98
N ILE A 185 9.05 11.37 -11.37
CA ILE A 185 8.59 10.00 -11.68
C ILE A 185 7.36 9.61 -10.86
N THR A 186 7.28 10.04 -9.60
CA THR A 186 6.25 9.54 -8.67
C THR A 186 5.39 10.63 -8.04
N GLY A 187 5.78 11.90 -8.13
CA GLY A 187 5.15 13.00 -7.41
C GLY A 187 5.59 13.11 -5.93
N ILE A 188 6.53 12.29 -5.48
CA ILE A 188 7.01 12.31 -4.10
C ILE A 188 7.77 13.63 -3.81
N ASN A 189 7.44 14.23 -2.66
CA ASN A 189 8.32 15.16 -1.99
C ASN A 189 9.26 14.39 -1.07
N LEU A 190 10.50 14.15 -1.52
CA LEU A 190 11.46 13.33 -0.78
C LEU A 190 11.78 13.89 0.61
N THR A 191 11.99 15.20 0.73
CA THR A 191 12.26 15.83 2.03
C THR A 191 11.18 15.52 3.04
N ARG A 192 9.91 15.64 2.66
CA ARG A 192 8.78 15.27 3.54
C ARG A 192 8.83 13.80 3.97
N VAL A 193 9.15 12.89 3.06
CA VAL A 193 9.26 11.46 3.37
C VAL A 193 10.37 11.20 4.38
N LEU A 194 11.54 11.81 4.19
CA LEU A 194 12.69 11.64 5.10
C LEU A 194 12.42 12.28 6.46
N ASP A 195 11.84 13.49 6.51
CA ASP A 195 11.48 14.18 7.76
C ASP A 195 10.42 13.39 8.55
N ASN A 196 9.43 12.83 7.85
CA ASN A 196 8.39 12.00 8.44
C ASN A 196 8.96 10.70 9.02
N PHE A 197 9.92 10.08 8.34
CA PHE A 197 10.60 8.90 8.89
C PHE A 197 11.41 9.25 10.14
N ALA A 198 12.18 10.33 10.11
CA ALA A 198 12.96 10.79 11.24
C ALA A 198 12.09 11.09 12.48
N ALA A 199 10.98 11.78 12.28
CA ALA A 199 10.02 12.07 13.35
C ALA A 199 9.36 10.81 13.90
N LEU A 200 8.99 9.88 13.02
CA LEU A 200 8.43 8.58 13.41
C LEU A 200 9.42 7.75 14.22
N TYR A 201 10.69 7.71 13.81
CA TYR A 201 11.74 7.04 14.56
C TYR A 201 11.96 7.68 15.94
N ALA A 202 12.00 9.01 16.00
CA ALA A 202 12.13 9.72 17.28
C ALA A 202 10.99 9.39 18.24
N GLN A 203 9.74 9.33 17.75
CA GLN A 203 8.58 8.93 18.54
C GLN A 203 8.67 7.48 19.02
N ALA A 204 9.02 6.55 18.13
CA ALA A 204 9.16 5.13 18.48
C ALA A 204 10.28 4.90 19.51
N SER A 205 11.41 5.59 19.35
CA SER A 205 12.56 5.49 20.26
C SER A 205 12.32 6.10 21.64
N ALA A 206 11.39 7.04 21.76
CA ALA A 206 10.99 7.60 23.04
C ALA A 206 10.13 6.62 23.88
N SER A 207 9.59 5.57 23.25
CA SER A 207 8.84 4.51 23.92
C SER A 207 9.81 3.47 24.51
N THR A 208 9.56 3.04 25.75
CA THR A 208 10.34 1.98 26.40
C THR A 208 10.25 0.63 25.69
N GLN A 209 9.26 0.45 24.82
CA GLN A 209 9.01 -0.78 24.06
C GLN A 209 9.45 -0.69 22.59
N LEU A 210 10.05 0.44 22.17
CA LEU A 210 10.41 0.69 20.75
C LEU A 210 9.24 0.40 19.79
N THR A 211 8.05 0.84 20.16
CA THR A 211 6.82 0.66 19.33
C THR A 211 6.40 1.99 18.69
N PRO A 212 6.02 1.96 17.42
CA PRO A 212 5.98 0.80 16.52
C PRO A 212 7.36 0.33 16.06
N ARG A 213 7.49 -0.96 15.72
CA ARG A 213 8.64 -1.48 14.97
C ARG A 213 8.65 -0.89 13.57
N LEU A 214 9.73 -0.25 13.19
CA LEU A 214 9.87 0.36 11.86
C LEU A 214 10.59 -0.63 10.93
N ILE A 215 9.97 -0.91 9.81
CA ILE A 215 10.48 -1.82 8.78
C ILE A 215 10.66 -1.03 7.48
N PRO A 216 11.87 -0.54 7.19
CA PRO A 216 12.16 0.07 5.90
C PRO A 216 11.98 -0.92 4.77
N ARG A 217 11.37 -0.45 3.68
CA ARG A 217 11.19 -1.25 2.46
C ARG A 217 11.69 -0.48 1.25
N LEU A 218 12.31 -1.17 0.30
CA LEU A 218 12.75 -0.62 -0.97
C LEU A 218 12.23 -1.47 -2.11
N PRO A 219 11.29 -1.00 -2.93
CA PRO A 219 10.95 -1.67 -4.18
C PRO A 219 12.13 -1.63 -5.15
N LEU A 220 12.46 -2.77 -5.74
CA LEU A 220 13.51 -2.93 -6.74
C LEU A 220 12.88 -3.04 -8.13
N ILE A 221 12.69 -1.89 -8.77
CA ILE A 221 12.07 -1.76 -10.09
C ILE A 221 13.16 -1.45 -11.12
N PRO A 222 13.44 -2.34 -12.08
CA PRO A 222 14.44 -2.09 -13.11
C PRO A 222 14.21 -0.78 -13.86
N GLY A 223 15.26 0.01 -14.05
CA GLY A 223 15.18 1.34 -14.68
C GLY A 223 14.66 2.47 -13.78
N TYR A 224 14.15 2.18 -12.58
CA TYR A 224 13.60 3.20 -11.66
C TYR A 224 14.30 3.21 -10.30
N THR A 225 14.12 2.18 -9.51
CA THR A 225 14.61 2.11 -8.11
C THR A 225 15.65 1.00 -7.92
N MET A 226 15.71 0.02 -8.83
CA MET A 226 16.73 -1.03 -8.86
C MET A 226 18.04 -0.46 -9.41
N ASP A 227 18.69 0.38 -8.59
CA ASP A 227 19.89 1.12 -8.87
C ASP A 227 20.75 1.09 -7.60
N MET A 228 22.01 0.71 -7.73
CA MET A 228 22.91 0.56 -6.59
C MET A 228 23.15 1.88 -5.86
N ASP A 229 23.24 3.01 -6.58
CA ASP A 229 23.36 4.32 -5.96
C ASP A 229 22.11 4.66 -5.14
N ASN A 230 20.93 4.29 -5.63
CA ASN A 230 19.68 4.47 -4.89
C ASN A 230 19.66 3.65 -3.60
N LEU A 231 20.06 2.37 -3.66
CA LEU A 231 20.18 1.53 -2.46
C LEU A 231 21.19 2.12 -1.46
N VAL A 232 22.37 2.52 -1.92
CA VAL A 232 23.40 3.12 -1.05
C VAL A 232 22.87 4.36 -0.35
N ARG A 233 22.18 5.25 -1.04
CA ARG A 233 21.56 6.43 -0.43
C ARG A 233 20.48 6.07 0.62
N VAL A 234 19.71 5.00 0.40
CA VAL A 234 18.78 4.48 1.42
C VAL A 234 19.53 4.00 2.64
N LEU A 235 20.59 3.20 2.44
CA LEU A 235 21.41 2.66 3.55
C LEU A 235 22.11 3.78 4.34
N ASP A 236 22.66 4.77 3.65
CA ASP A 236 23.31 5.93 4.28
C ASP A 236 22.32 6.75 5.11
N PHE A 237 21.11 6.96 4.58
CA PHE A 237 20.03 7.62 5.33
C PHE A 237 19.62 6.81 6.57
N LEU A 238 19.53 5.49 6.46
CA LEU A 238 19.09 4.62 7.56
C LEU A 238 20.18 4.35 8.60
N ALA A 239 21.47 4.53 8.27
CA ALA A 239 22.59 4.19 9.14
C ALA A 239 22.52 4.80 10.58
N PRO A 240 22.10 6.09 10.76
CA PRO A 240 22.02 6.69 12.10
C PRO A 240 20.93 6.10 13.00
N TYR A 241 19.95 5.37 12.43
CA TYR A 241 18.78 4.89 13.17
C TYR A 241 18.99 3.51 13.81
N GLY A 242 20.08 2.79 13.51
CA GLY A 242 20.39 1.51 14.13
C GLY A 242 19.36 0.41 13.86
N LEU A 243 18.60 0.51 12.77
CA LEU A 243 17.64 -0.50 12.36
C LEU A 243 18.38 -1.74 11.84
N SER A 244 17.86 -2.92 12.16
CA SER A 244 18.50 -4.19 11.82
C SER A 244 17.83 -4.94 10.66
N GLU A 245 16.75 -4.40 10.11
CA GLU A 245 15.93 -5.07 9.10
C GLU A 245 15.67 -4.15 7.90
N LEU A 246 15.72 -4.71 6.70
CA LEU A 246 15.39 -4.04 5.45
C LEU A 246 14.68 -5.04 4.53
N HIS A 247 13.52 -4.66 3.98
CA HIS A 247 12.86 -5.46 2.96
C HIS A 247 13.15 -4.91 1.56
N LEU A 248 13.58 -5.79 0.67
CA LEU A 248 13.75 -5.52 -0.75
C LEU A 248 12.59 -6.16 -1.50
N LEU A 249 11.80 -5.34 -2.20
CA LEU A 249 10.57 -5.77 -2.86
C LEU A 249 10.80 -5.87 -4.37
N PRO A 250 11.06 -7.05 -4.92
CA PRO A 250 11.27 -7.22 -6.36
C PRO A 250 10.06 -6.79 -7.17
N PHE A 251 10.31 -6.20 -8.33
CA PHE A 251 9.26 -5.89 -9.29
C PHE A 251 8.50 -7.14 -9.72
N HIS A 252 7.19 -7.02 -9.91
CA HIS A 252 6.29 -8.05 -10.39
C HIS A 252 5.18 -7.46 -11.25
N GLN A 253 4.57 -8.27 -12.10
CA GLN A 253 3.51 -7.87 -13.05
C GLN A 253 2.07 -8.04 -12.50
N TYR A 254 1.87 -8.28 -11.18
CA TYR A 254 0.54 -8.58 -10.60
C TYR A 254 -0.49 -7.46 -10.81
N GLY A 255 -0.03 -6.22 -10.94
CA GLY A 255 -0.89 -5.06 -11.19
C GLY A 255 -1.25 -4.83 -12.67
N ALA A 256 -0.52 -5.43 -13.62
CA ALA A 256 -0.62 -5.10 -15.05
C ALA A 256 -2.06 -5.18 -15.59
N GLY A 257 -2.76 -6.27 -15.30
CA GLY A 257 -4.14 -6.46 -15.75
C GLY A 257 -5.16 -5.46 -15.18
N LYS A 258 -4.82 -4.76 -14.11
CA LYS A 258 -5.72 -3.77 -13.49
C LYS A 258 -5.70 -2.43 -14.23
N TYR A 259 -4.60 -2.10 -14.90
CA TYR A 259 -4.46 -0.83 -15.63
C TYR A 259 -5.49 -0.70 -16.75
N GLY A 260 -5.64 -1.75 -17.56
CA GLY A 260 -6.68 -1.77 -18.61
C GLY A 260 -8.09 -1.67 -18.06
N LEU A 261 -8.37 -2.20 -16.85
CA LEU A 261 -9.68 -2.10 -16.21
C LEU A 261 -10.03 -0.64 -15.84
N VAL A 262 -9.04 0.16 -15.47
CA VAL A 262 -9.25 1.57 -15.10
C VAL A 262 -8.94 2.55 -16.24
N GLY A 263 -8.72 2.03 -17.45
CA GLY A 263 -8.49 2.85 -18.65
C GLY A 263 -7.14 3.58 -18.67
N ILE A 264 -6.13 3.00 -18.04
CA ILE A 264 -4.77 3.53 -17.99
C ILE A 264 -3.84 2.58 -18.76
N ASP A 265 -2.97 3.12 -19.59
CA ASP A 265 -1.92 2.33 -20.23
C ASP A 265 -0.83 1.97 -19.22
N TYR A 266 -0.42 0.69 -19.21
CA TYR A 266 0.64 0.24 -18.32
C TYR A 266 2.00 0.35 -19.01
N ALA A 267 2.77 1.35 -18.61
CA ALA A 267 4.08 1.65 -19.20
C ALA A 267 5.15 0.56 -18.99
N LEU A 268 4.94 -0.37 -18.05
CA LEU A 268 5.90 -1.42 -17.70
C LEU A 268 5.45 -2.82 -18.16
N GLY A 269 4.54 -2.90 -19.14
CA GLY A 269 4.00 -4.17 -19.62
C GLY A 269 5.06 -5.15 -20.11
N ASP A 270 6.11 -4.64 -20.75
CA ASP A 270 7.23 -5.43 -21.32
C ASP A 270 8.41 -5.57 -20.36
N LEU A 271 8.31 -5.01 -19.13
CA LEU A 271 9.40 -5.08 -18.17
C LEU A 271 9.40 -6.43 -17.46
N GLU A 272 10.46 -7.19 -17.63
CA GLU A 272 10.60 -8.49 -16.97
C GLU A 272 10.90 -8.32 -15.47
N PRO A 273 10.30 -9.15 -14.60
CA PRO A 273 10.70 -9.23 -13.19
C PRO A 273 12.18 -9.65 -13.06
N PRO A 274 12.93 -9.03 -12.13
CA PRO A 274 14.32 -9.41 -11.90
C PRO A 274 14.40 -10.83 -11.30
N ASP A 275 15.36 -11.62 -11.79
CA ASP A 275 15.69 -12.92 -11.24
C ASP A 275 16.58 -12.81 -9.98
N GLU A 276 16.86 -13.95 -9.34
CA GLU A 276 17.70 -13.99 -8.14
C GLU A 276 19.13 -13.48 -8.41
N GLN A 277 19.68 -13.70 -9.60
CA GLN A 277 21.02 -13.24 -9.99
C GLN A 277 21.07 -11.70 -10.04
N ALA A 278 20.05 -11.07 -10.60
CA ALA A 278 19.94 -9.62 -10.65
C ALA A 278 19.72 -8.99 -9.26
N LEU A 279 19.06 -9.69 -8.34
CA LEU A 279 18.80 -9.23 -6.98
C LEU A 279 19.98 -9.43 -6.03
N ALA A 280 20.82 -10.45 -6.27
CA ALA A 280 21.91 -10.83 -5.36
C ALA A 280 22.83 -9.66 -4.96
N PRO A 281 23.32 -8.79 -5.87
CA PRO A 281 24.18 -7.67 -5.49
C PRO A 281 23.53 -6.69 -4.50
N PHE A 282 22.21 -6.46 -4.61
CA PHE A 282 21.46 -5.58 -3.71
C PHE A 282 21.33 -6.21 -2.32
N VAL A 283 21.04 -7.51 -2.27
CA VAL A 283 20.95 -8.28 -1.02
C VAL A 283 22.29 -8.31 -0.30
N GLU A 284 23.37 -8.61 -1.03
CA GLU A 284 24.74 -8.64 -0.49
C GLU A 284 25.17 -7.27 0.04
N ARG A 285 24.90 -6.20 -0.71
CA ARG A 285 25.22 -4.82 -0.29
C ARG A 285 24.48 -4.42 0.98
N ALA A 286 23.20 -4.75 1.10
CA ALA A 286 22.40 -4.45 2.29
C ALA A 286 22.86 -5.31 3.50
N ARG A 287 23.17 -6.59 3.30
CA ARG A 287 23.75 -7.46 4.34
C ARG A 287 25.12 -6.97 4.82
N ALA A 288 25.97 -6.54 3.90
CA ALA A 288 27.28 -5.97 4.22
C ALA A 288 27.17 -4.66 5.03
N ALA A 289 26.03 -3.94 4.93
CA ALA A 289 25.72 -2.79 5.76
C ALA A 289 25.10 -3.16 7.13
N GLY A 290 24.98 -4.45 7.46
CA GLY A 290 24.52 -4.96 8.77
C GLY A 290 23.02 -5.28 8.83
N TYR A 291 22.28 -5.23 7.72
CA TYR A 291 20.84 -5.50 7.73
C TYR A 291 20.52 -6.99 7.56
N ARG A 292 19.53 -7.46 8.33
CA ARG A 292 18.79 -8.68 7.98
C ARG A 292 17.87 -8.34 6.81
N VAL A 293 18.11 -8.96 5.67
CA VAL A 293 17.40 -8.67 4.43
C VAL A 293 16.32 -9.71 4.17
N THR A 294 15.08 -9.24 4.03
CA THR A 294 13.96 -10.02 3.48
C THR A 294 13.78 -9.63 2.02
N VAL A 295 13.65 -10.63 1.15
CA VAL A 295 13.35 -10.43 -0.28
C VAL A 295 11.91 -10.85 -0.54
N GLY A 296 11.11 -9.93 -1.06
CA GLY A 296 9.67 -10.09 -1.17
C GLY A 296 8.91 -9.43 -0.03
N GLY A 297 7.60 -9.26 -0.23
CA GLY A 297 6.68 -8.62 0.72
C GLY A 297 5.25 -8.83 0.28
#